data_bdd29d8a780af2672e3e4ba93f2ff48e
#
_entry.id   bdd29d8a780af2672e3e4ba93f2ff48e
#
_cell.length_a   1.000
_cell.length_b   1.000
_cell.length_c   1.000
_cell.angle_alpha   90.00
_cell.angle_beta   90.00
_cell.angle_gamma   90.00
#
_symmetry.space_group_name_H-M   'P 1'
#
loop_
_entity.id
_entity.type
_entity.pdbx_description
1 polymer ?
#
loop_
_entity_poly.entity_id
_entity_poly.type
_entity_poly.pdbx_seq_one_letter_code
_entity_poly.pdbx_strand_id
1 'polypeptide(L)'
;MNSTQRDLIAGEVSKALARKVIPKDIMEAHDRGAIKLHDLDYFINPIYNCELVNLEDMLQNGTVINNKLIEKPQSIKTAMNIATQISAQVASSQYGGQTISLTHLAPFVRISKEKIENKFAKYPMLPEVRDQIIEDELKIEIKDAVQTFNYQVNTLQTCNGQSPFMSVCIYLNEDPEYAYEVALLAEEIFKQRIQGMKNKFGIEATQTFPKLLYFLDENNTYEGSEYFWLTQLAVKCTSIRMNPDYMSVKKMKEVIGYAFPTMGCRAILSLWFDDEGNPIFYGRGNLGVQTVNLPFVALEAKRDNKDFFEVLDKYLDLCRRMGEIRYNKLKGVKAEVCPILWQYGAISRLNADDDIIDVIDKKGFTVTLGYSGIYEATKVTKGVSHTTEEGHEFALKLITYLEDKCKEWKANNPHTRWALYGTPQESTTDFFCKAIRREFGEVEDVTDKGFITNSYHVDVREKIDAFSKFSFEATLQDHSLGGAVSYCETYPMQKNPEALLQVVQHIYENIMYGEINFESDTCGVCGLQGVMEYVDGKWTCPQCGNNDIKQMSVCRRVCGYLSDDGTWNEGRTKDIINRVKHL
;
A
#
# COMPACT_ATOMS: atom_id res chain seq x y z
N MET A 1 19.03 -3.72 16.74
CA MET A 1 18.38 -4.12 18.02
C MET A 1 18.23 -2.97 19.02
N ASN A 2 19.26 -2.22 19.37
CA ASN A 2 19.12 -1.10 20.32
C ASN A 2 18.25 0.05 19.82
N SER A 3 18.32 0.38 18.52
CA SER A 3 17.44 1.37 17.90
C SER A 3 15.98 0.93 17.94
N THR A 4 15.68 -0.32 17.59
CA THR A 4 14.33 -0.89 17.62
C THR A 4 13.75 -0.90 19.04
N GLN A 5 14.55 -1.28 20.05
CA GLN A 5 14.11 -1.23 21.45
C GLN A 5 13.78 0.19 21.91
N ARG A 6 14.62 1.15 21.52
CA ARG A 6 14.38 2.57 21.84
C ARG A 6 13.12 3.10 21.17
N ASP A 7 12.86 2.71 19.94
CA ASP A 7 11.65 3.09 19.19
C ASP A 7 10.39 2.49 19.85
N LEU A 8 10.42 1.21 20.22
CA LEU A 8 9.32 0.56 20.95
C LEU A 8 9.03 1.25 22.29
N ILE A 9 10.06 1.63 23.07
CA ILE A 9 9.90 2.37 24.32
C ILE A 9 9.28 3.75 24.06
N ALA A 10 9.75 4.47 23.03
CA ALA A 10 9.18 5.75 22.63
C ALA A 10 7.72 5.62 22.22
N GLY A 11 7.36 4.54 21.51
CA GLY A 11 5.98 4.23 21.14
C GLY A 11 5.07 4.02 22.35
N GLU A 12 5.52 3.30 23.39
CA GLU A 12 4.74 3.13 24.63
C GLU A 12 4.55 4.45 25.38
N VAL A 13 5.58 5.30 25.41
CA VAL A 13 5.48 6.66 25.99
C VAL A 13 4.47 7.49 25.19
N SER A 14 4.51 7.43 23.85
CA SER A 14 3.55 8.11 23.00
C SER A 14 2.12 7.68 23.28
N LYS A 15 1.84 6.37 23.37
CA LYS A 15 0.52 5.84 23.74
C LYS A 15 0.05 6.35 25.10
N ALA A 16 0.93 6.36 26.09
CA ALA A 16 0.60 6.84 27.43
C ALA A 16 0.27 8.35 27.46
N LEU A 17 0.97 9.15 26.67
CA LEU A 17 0.71 10.58 26.54
C LEU A 17 -0.55 10.85 25.70
N ALA A 18 -0.77 10.10 24.61
CA ALA A 18 -1.98 10.18 23.79
C ALA A 18 -3.25 10.03 24.65
N ARG A 19 -3.25 9.10 25.62
CA ARG A 19 -4.35 8.89 26.57
C ARG A 19 -4.65 10.10 27.48
N LYS A 20 -3.71 11.03 27.63
CA LYS A 20 -3.88 12.26 28.43
C LYS A 20 -4.38 13.43 27.58
N VAL A 21 -4.16 13.39 26.28
CA VAL A 21 -4.46 14.48 25.34
C VAL A 21 -5.76 14.25 24.59
N ILE A 22 -6.00 12.99 24.16
CA ILE A 22 -7.21 12.61 23.44
C ILE A 22 -8.41 12.62 24.40
N PRO A 23 -9.57 13.19 24.00
CA PRO A 23 -10.78 13.17 24.80
C PRO A 23 -11.16 11.79 25.30
N LYS A 24 -11.66 11.72 26.55
CA LYS A 24 -11.93 10.47 27.27
C LYS A 24 -12.93 9.57 26.55
N ASP A 25 -13.99 10.16 25.98
CA ASP A 25 -15.01 9.44 25.22
C ASP A 25 -14.45 8.73 23.98
N ILE A 26 -13.51 9.36 23.27
CA ILE A 26 -12.82 8.77 22.12
C ILE A 26 -11.93 7.60 22.58
N MET A 27 -11.18 7.79 23.66
CA MET A 27 -10.30 6.73 24.20
C MET A 27 -11.11 5.56 24.75
N GLU A 28 -12.24 5.80 25.42
CA GLU A 28 -13.15 4.74 25.91
C GLU A 28 -13.72 3.93 24.73
N ALA A 29 -14.13 4.56 23.64
CA ALA A 29 -14.60 3.87 22.45
C ALA A 29 -13.49 3.02 21.80
N HIS A 30 -12.25 3.51 21.80
CA HIS A 30 -11.08 2.74 21.35
C HIS A 30 -10.80 1.54 22.26
N ASP A 31 -10.81 1.72 23.58
CA ASP A 31 -10.52 0.65 24.55
C ASP A 31 -11.62 -0.44 24.55
N ARG A 32 -12.87 -0.05 24.33
CA ARG A 32 -13.98 -0.99 24.10
C ARG A 32 -13.85 -1.71 22.76
N GLY A 33 -13.16 -1.13 21.78
CA GLY A 33 -12.97 -1.66 20.44
C GLY A 33 -14.15 -1.38 19.49
N ALA A 34 -14.98 -0.40 19.79
CA ALA A 34 -15.99 0.12 18.87
C ALA A 34 -15.35 0.92 17.71
N ILE A 35 -14.22 1.55 18.01
CA ILE A 35 -13.35 2.17 17.01
C ILE A 35 -11.90 1.75 17.25
N LYS A 36 -11.04 1.92 16.25
CA LYS A 36 -9.58 1.83 16.42
C LYS A 36 -8.91 3.12 15.99
N LEU A 37 -8.14 3.70 16.90
CA LEU A 37 -7.20 4.77 16.60
C LEU A 37 -5.88 4.12 16.20
N HIS A 38 -5.47 4.29 14.94
CA HIS A 38 -4.21 3.74 14.45
C HIS A 38 -3.05 4.60 14.89
N ASP A 39 -1.87 4.01 15.01
CA ASP A 39 -0.57 4.68 15.17
C ASP A 39 -0.48 5.63 16.37
N LEU A 40 -1.06 5.23 17.51
CA LEU A 40 -0.95 5.98 18.77
C LEU A 40 0.48 6.00 19.32
N ASP A 41 1.32 5.07 18.90
CA ASP A 41 2.75 4.99 19.18
C ASP A 41 3.55 6.13 18.53
N TYR A 42 3.01 6.78 17.49
CA TYR A 42 3.58 7.97 16.86
C TYR A 42 2.79 9.26 17.14
N PHE A 43 1.68 9.17 17.90
CA PHE A 43 0.72 10.26 18.04
C PHE A 43 1.31 11.57 18.55
N ILE A 44 2.28 11.52 19.48
CA ILE A 44 2.89 12.74 20.04
C ILE A 44 3.87 13.44 19.08
N ASN A 45 4.37 12.73 18.09
CA ASN A 45 5.30 13.29 17.13
C ASN A 45 4.56 14.15 16.09
N PRO A 46 5.13 15.28 15.64
CA PRO A 46 4.53 16.14 14.62
C PRO A 46 4.78 15.58 13.20
N ILE A 47 4.40 14.32 12.99
CA ILE A 47 4.53 13.57 11.74
C ILE A 47 3.17 13.00 11.33
N TYR A 48 3.07 12.52 10.11
CA TYR A 48 1.85 11.97 9.52
C TYR A 48 2.10 10.57 8.94
N ASN A 49 1.06 9.95 8.38
CA ASN A 49 1.09 8.52 8.02
C ASN A 49 1.89 8.26 6.73
N CYS A 50 1.30 8.50 5.57
CA CYS A 50 1.85 8.08 4.27
C CYS A 50 1.99 9.27 3.31
N GLU A 51 2.83 9.12 2.26
CA GLU A 51 3.02 10.19 1.27
C GLU A 51 3.34 9.70 -0.14
N LEU A 52 3.02 10.53 -1.13
CA LEU A 52 3.54 10.48 -2.48
C LEU A 52 4.72 11.44 -2.57
N VAL A 53 5.93 10.90 -2.62
CA VAL A 53 7.17 11.70 -2.61
C VAL A 53 7.32 12.43 -3.94
N ASN A 54 7.59 13.72 -3.90
CA ASN A 54 7.94 14.51 -5.08
C ASN A 54 9.42 14.28 -5.45
N LEU A 55 9.71 13.04 -5.88
CA LEU A 55 11.07 12.63 -6.25
C LEU A 55 11.57 13.41 -7.47
N GLU A 56 10.68 13.84 -8.36
CA GLU A 56 11.04 14.66 -9.51
C GLU A 56 11.72 15.96 -9.07
N ASP A 57 11.08 16.73 -8.18
CA ASP A 57 11.66 17.97 -7.67
C ASP A 57 13.00 17.75 -6.98
N MET A 58 13.11 16.69 -6.16
CA MET A 58 14.35 16.38 -5.44
C MET A 58 15.50 16.02 -6.37
N LEU A 59 15.24 15.32 -7.48
CA LEU A 59 16.27 14.91 -8.44
C LEU A 59 16.61 16.02 -9.43
N GLN A 60 15.63 16.81 -9.87
CA GLN A 60 15.86 17.87 -10.87
C GLN A 60 16.51 19.13 -10.25
N ASN A 61 16.07 19.50 -9.03
CA ASN A 61 16.50 20.73 -8.35
C ASN A 61 17.53 20.46 -7.23
N GLY A 62 17.88 19.19 -7.01
CA GLY A 62 18.73 18.77 -5.91
C GLY A 62 17.99 18.69 -4.58
N THR A 63 18.64 18.08 -3.61
CA THR A 63 18.11 17.91 -2.23
C THR A 63 19.26 17.95 -1.21
N VAL A 64 18.94 17.90 0.09
CA VAL A 64 19.96 17.88 1.14
C VAL A 64 19.78 16.64 2.01
N ILE A 65 20.83 15.84 2.14
CA ILE A 65 20.87 14.66 3.02
C ILE A 65 22.05 14.82 3.98
N ASN A 66 21.81 14.72 5.28
CA ASN A 66 22.84 14.86 6.32
C ASN A 66 23.71 16.13 6.13
N ASN A 67 23.08 17.26 5.88
CA ASN A 67 23.72 18.57 5.62
C ASN A 67 24.68 18.55 4.40
N LYS A 68 24.50 17.66 3.46
CA LYS A 68 25.23 17.61 2.19
C LYS A 68 24.28 17.86 1.05
N LEU A 69 24.63 18.82 0.19
CA LEU A 69 23.89 19.06 -1.04
C LEU A 69 24.10 17.88 -2.00
N ILE A 70 23.00 17.34 -2.46
CA ILE A 70 22.93 16.34 -3.51
C ILE A 70 22.45 17.04 -4.76
N GLU A 71 23.34 17.24 -5.71
CA GLU A 71 23.03 17.87 -7.00
C GLU A 71 22.25 16.93 -7.92
N LYS A 72 21.71 17.49 -9.02
CA LYS A 72 21.01 16.74 -10.06
C LYS A 72 21.89 15.58 -10.59
N PRO A 73 21.39 14.33 -10.56
CA PRO A 73 22.11 13.18 -11.09
C PRO A 73 22.44 13.32 -12.57
N GLN A 74 23.56 12.72 -12.97
CA GLN A 74 24.03 12.72 -14.36
C GLN A 74 23.94 11.32 -15.00
N SER A 75 23.21 10.38 -14.40
CA SER A 75 22.95 9.04 -14.94
C SER A 75 21.82 8.35 -14.19
N ILE A 76 21.20 7.36 -14.81
CA ILE A 76 20.17 6.54 -14.17
C ILE A 76 20.70 5.79 -12.95
N LYS A 77 21.94 5.29 -13.00
CA LYS A 77 22.57 4.60 -11.88
C LYS A 77 22.70 5.51 -10.65
N THR A 78 23.12 6.75 -10.87
CA THR A 78 23.23 7.74 -9.78
C THR A 78 21.86 8.16 -9.28
N ALA A 79 20.87 8.37 -10.17
CA ALA A 79 19.51 8.75 -9.80
C ALA A 79 18.83 7.69 -8.95
N MET A 80 18.92 6.42 -9.32
CA MET A 80 18.37 5.31 -8.55
C MET A 80 19.04 5.15 -7.17
N ASN A 81 20.36 5.34 -7.09
CA ASN A 81 21.07 5.31 -5.82
C ASN A 81 20.60 6.45 -4.88
N ILE A 82 20.47 7.67 -5.41
CA ILE A 82 19.95 8.82 -4.64
C ILE A 82 18.50 8.59 -4.21
N ALA A 83 17.67 8.04 -5.09
CA ALA A 83 16.27 7.71 -4.77
C ALA A 83 16.15 6.77 -3.57
N THR A 84 17.06 5.78 -3.42
CA THR A 84 17.05 4.90 -2.24
C THR A 84 17.47 5.62 -0.96
N GLN A 85 18.42 6.55 -1.04
CA GLN A 85 18.83 7.37 0.10
C GLN A 85 17.72 8.32 0.52
N ILE A 86 17.04 8.97 -0.43
CA ILE A 86 15.86 9.80 -0.17
C ILE A 86 14.79 8.96 0.53
N SER A 87 14.47 7.78 -0.02
CA SER A 87 13.45 6.89 0.53
C SER A 87 13.76 6.45 1.97
N ALA A 88 15.01 6.19 2.29
CA ALA A 88 15.43 5.84 3.66
C ALA A 88 15.27 7.02 4.63
N GLN A 89 15.58 8.25 4.19
CA GLN A 89 15.41 9.46 5.00
C GLN A 89 13.92 9.81 5.19
N VAL A 90 13.13 9.73 4.14
CA VAL A 90 11.69 9.94 4.18
C VAL A 90 11.02 8.93 5.12
N ALA A 91 11.33 7.63 4.99
CA ALA A 91 10.82 6.57 5.88
C ALA A 91 11.24 6.74 7.35
N SER A 92 12.32 7.49 7.62
CA SER A 92 12.72 7.85 8.99
C SER A 92 11.98 9.08 9.53
N SER A 93 11.19 9.74 8.71
CA SER A 93 10.57 11.03 8.97
C SER A 93 9.03 10.99 8.97
N GLN A 94 8.45 9.85 8.64
CA GLN A 94 7.02 9.55 8.69
C GLN A 94 6.84 8.11 9.20
N TYR A 95 5.61 7.67 9.53
CA TYR A 95 5.41 6.35 10.15
C TYR A 95 4.70 5.32 9.26
N GLY A 96 4.23 5.69 8.08
CA GLY A 96 3.59 4.78 7.12
C GLY A 96 4.45 4.53 5.89
N GLY A 97 3.78 4.29 4.77
CA GLY A 97 4.45 3.99 3.51
C GLY A 97 4.64 5.22 2.62
N GLN A 98 5.57 5.12 1.72
CA GLN A 98 5.85 6.13 0.70
C GLN A 98 5.79 5.52 -0.69
N THR A 99 5.47 6.33 -1.68
CA THR A 99 5.48 5.91 -3.09
C THR A 99 6.29 6.89 -3.92
N ILE A 100 7.16 6.35 -4.77
CA ILE A 100 7.89 7.07 -5.82
C ILE A 100 7.42 6.61 -7.19
N SER A 101 7.61 7.44 -8.23
CA SER A 101 7.31 7.05 -9.61
C SER A 101 8.57 6.75 -10.43
N LEU A 102 8.50 5.74 -11.31
CA LEU A 102 9.54 5.51 -12.32
C LEU A 102 9.61 6.65 -13.34
N THR A 103 8.52 7.34 -13.59
CA THR A 103 8.48 8.52 -14.47
C THR A 103 9.45 9.61 -14.00
N HIS A 104 9.61 9.79 -12.68
CA HIS A 104 10.57 10.74 -12.11
C HIS A 104 12.05 10.32 -12.33
N LEU A 105 12.32 9.04 -12.62
CA LEU A 105 13.64 8.49 -12.90
C LEU A 105 13.93 8.41 -14.40
N ALA A 106 12.88 8.36 -15.23
CA ALA A 106 12.99 8.17 -16.68
C ALA A 106 13.87 9.22 -17.41
N PRO A 107 13.85 10.53 -17.06
CA PRO A 107 14.75 11.51 -17.67
C PRO A 107 16.24 11.14 -17.57
N PHE A 108 16.63 10.45 -16.51
CA PHE A 108 18.01 10.04 -16.28
C PHE A 108 18.45 8.85 -17.13
N VAL A 109 17.51 8.09 -17.70
CA VAL A 109 17.79 7.10 -18.75
C VAL A 109 18.27 7.80 -20.02
N ARG A 110 17.59 8.89 -20.44
CA ARG A 110 18.03 9.71 -21.59
C ARG A 110 19.40 10.34 -21.35
N ILE A 111 19.64 10.91 -20.18
CA ILE A 111 20.95 11.47 -19.81
C ILE A 111 22.04 10.39 -19.87
N SER A 112 21.78 9.17 -19.41
CA SER A 112 22.71 8.04 -19.53
C SER A 112 22.96 7.69 -21.00
N LYS A 113 21.92 7.61 -21.82
CA LYS A 113 22.01 7.34 -23.26
C LYS A 113 22.89 8.37 -23.97
N GLU A 114 22.60 9.66 -23.78
CA GLU A 114 23.37 10.77 -24.34
C GLU A 114 24.87 10.69 -23.95
N LYS A 115 25.16 10.34 -22.70
CA LYS A 115 26.52 10.18 -22.19
C LYS A 115 27.25 9.01 -22.86
N ILE A 116 26.55 7.90 -23.11
CA ILE A 116 27.05 6.74 -23.82
C ILE A 116 27.31 7.12 -25.30
N GLU A 117 26.37 7.78 -25.96
CA GLU A 117 26.50 8.29 -27.33
C GLU A 117 27.74 9.19 -27.48
N ASN A 118 27.93 10.15 -26.58
CA ASN A 118 29.07 11.03 -26.55
C ASN A 118 30.41 10.29 -26.32
N LYS A 119 30.39 9.20 -25.51
CA LYS A 119 31.54 8.31 -25.30
C LYS A 119 31.98 7.66 -26.63
N PHE A 120 31.02 7.13 -27.39
CA PHE A 120 31.28 6.37 -28.62
C PHE A 120 31.36 7.24 -29.89
N ALA A 121 30.86 8.47 -29.87
CA ALA A 121 31.00 9.41 -31.00
C ALA A 121 32.48 9.67 -31.42
N LYS A 122 33.41 9.45 -30.51
CA LYS A 122 34.86 9.64 -30.75
C LYS A 122 35.54 8.50 -31.52
N TYR A 123 34.85 7.38 -31.71
CA TYR A 123 35.42 6.20 -32.35
C TYR A 123 34.85 6.03 -33.76
N PRO A 124 35.72 5.75 -34.77
CA PRO A 124 35.25 5.46 -36.13
C PRO A 124 34.57 4.08 -36.16
N MET A 125 33.25 4.07 -36.25
CA MET A 125 32.42 2.86 -36.33
C MET A 125 31.34 3.04 -37.38
N LEU A 126 30.84 1.90 -37.92
CA LEU A 126 29.63 1.91 -38.73
C LEU A 126 28.45 2.35 -37.84
N PRO A 127 27.50 3.17 -38.33
CA PRO A 127 26.38 3.67 -37.56
C PRO A 127 25.60 2.54 -36.86
N GLU A 128 25.24 1.48 -37.57
CA GLU A 128 24.49 0.32 -37.07
C GLU A 128 25.20 -0.39 -35.88
N VAL A 129 26.56 -0.54 -35.99
CA VAL A 129 27.38 -1.13 -34.93
C VAL A 129 27.42 -0.22 -33.71
N ARG A 130 27.52 1.09 -33.94
CA ARG A 130 27.54 2.09 -32.88
C ARG A 130 26.20 2.08 -32.12
N ASP A 131 25.10 2.11 -32.84
CA ASP A 131 23.73 2.13 -32.24
C ASP A 131 23.50 0.88 -31.41
N GLN A 132 23.92 -0.30 -31.91
CA GLN A 132 23.83 -1.55 -31.13
C GLN A 132 24.68 -1.50 -29.86
N ILE A 133 25.89 -0.98 -29.90
CA ILE A 133 26.75 -0.84 -28.71
C ILE A 133 26.13 0.12 -27.70
N ILE A 134 25.58 1.24 -28.18
CA ILE A 134 24.90 2.21 -27.29
C ILE A 134 23.74 1.57 -26.58
N GLU A 135 22.91 0.81 -27.30
CA GLU A 135 21.77 0.12 -26.73
C GLU A 135 22.21 -0.95 -25.70
N ASP A 136 23.24 -1.73 -26.01
CA ASP A 136 23.75 -2.77 -25.12
C ASP A 136 24.37 -2.15 -23.84
N GLU A 137 25.17 -1.08 -23.96
CA GLU A 137 25.74 -0.37 -22.81
C GLU A 137 24.63 0.27 -21.95
N LEU A 138 23.57 0.83 -22.55
CA LEU A 138 22.44 1.38 -21.83
C LEU A 138 21.69 0.30 -21.05
N LYS A 139 21.43 -0.85 -21.66
CA LYS A 139 20.81 -2.01 -20.98
C LYS A 139 21.64 -2.50 -19.80
N ILE A 140 22.97 -2.52 -19.94
CA ILE A 140 23.89 -2.88 -18.84
C ILE A 140 23.78 -1.86 -17.70
N GLU A 141 23.79 -0.56 -18.01
CA GLU A 141 23.68 0.49 -17.00
C GLU A 141 22.34 0.44 -16.27
N ILE A 142 21.23 0.23 -16.99
CA ILE A 142 19.90 0.06 -16.40
C ILE A 142 19.87 -1.17 -15.48
N LYS A 143 20.40 -2.30 -15.93
CA LYS A 143 20.50 -3.53 -15.14
C LYS A 143 21.24 -3.31 -13.82
N ASP A 144 22.40 -2.68 -13.88
CA ASP A 144 23.22 -2.35 -12.71
C ASP A 144 22.50 -1.39 -11.76
N ALA A 145 21.81 -0.39 -12.32
CA ALA A 145 21.04 0.59 -11.56
C ALA A 145 19.89 -0.07 -10.79
N VAL A 146 19.09 -0.89 -11.48
CA VAL A 146 17.97 -1.63 -10.90
C VAL A 146 18.45 -2.64 -9.85
N GLN A 147 19.56 -3.34 -10.10
CA GLN A 147 20.13 -4.26 -9.13
C GLN A 147 20.54 -3.54 -7.84
N THR A 148 21.25 -2.42 -7.99
CA THR A 148 21.67 -1.59 -6.85
C THR A 148 20.46 -1.10 -6.06
N PHE A 149 19.45 -0.60 -6.75
CA PHE A 149 18.21 -0.15 -6.16
C PHE A 149 17.51 -1.25 -5.35
N ASN A 150 17.32 -2.44 -5.94
CA ASN A 150 16.68 -3.57 -5.28
C ASN A 150 17.45 -4.00 -4.02
N TYR A 151 18.78 -4.09 -4.09
CA TYR A 151 19.60 -4.43 -2.92
C TYR A 151 19.49 -3.37 -1.82
N GLN A 152 19.59 -2.09 -2.17
CA GLN A 152 19.56 -1.01 -1.19
C GLN A 152 18.20 -0.93 -0.49
N VAL A 153 17.08 -1.01 -1.22
CA VAL A 153 15.74 -1.00 -0.61
C VAL A 153 15.56 -2.13 0.41
N ASN A 154 16.15 -3.30 0.16
CA ASN A 154 16.02 -4.46 1.06
C ASN A 154 17.10 -4.55 2.16
N THR A 155 18.18 -3.77 2.06
CA THR A 155 19.31 -3.84 3.02
C THR A 155 19.55 -2.56 3.80
N LEU A 156 19.09 -1.40 3.32
CA LEU A 156 19.12 -0.16 4.09
C LEU A 156 18.07 -0.22 5.19
N GLN A 157 18.47 0.23 6.37
CA GLN A 157 17.57 0.32 7.52
C GLN A 157 17.25 1.79 7.81
N THR A 158 15.99 2.03 8.13
CA THR A 158 15.52 3.30 8.70
C THR A 158 16.01 3.45 10.14
N CYS A 159 15.77 4.61 10.76
CA CYS A 159 16.18 4.85 12.15
C CYS A 159 15.55 3.87 13.17
N ASN A 160 14.41 3.25 12.83
CA ASN A 160 13.76 2.21 13.66
C ASN A 160 14.23 0.78 13.35
N GLY A 161 15.21 0.61 12.46
CA GLY A 161 15.83 -0.70 12.16
C GLY A 161 15.03 -1.58 11.20
N GLN A 162 14.08 -1.02 10.44
CA GLN A 162 13.30 -1.71 9.42
C GLN A 162 13.68 -1.23 8.01
N SER A 163 13.43 -2.04 7.00
CA SER A 163 13.51 -1.57 5.61
C SER A 163 12.44 -0.52 5.33
N PRO A 164 12.70 0.46 4.44
CA PRO A 164 11.69 1.44 4.05
C PRO A 164 10.43 0.76 3.50
N PHE A 165 9.26 1.11 4.04
CA PHE A 165 7.97 0.69 3.47
C PHE A 165 7.70 1.52 2.21
N MET A 166 8.14 1.01 1.07
CA MET A 166 8.19 1.75 -0.19
C MET A 166 7.42 1.05 -1.30
N SER A 167 6.68 1.84 -2.07
CA SER A 167 6.03 1.44 -3.32
C SER A 167 6.66 2.16 -4.51
N VAL A 168 6.68 1.50 -5.65
CA VAL A 168 7.14 2.06 -6.93
C VAL A 168 5.97 2.06 -7.91
N CYS A 169 5.59 3.24 -8.37
CA CYS A 169 4.60 3.42 -9.44
C CYS A 169 5.25 3.13 -10.79
N ILE A 170 4.61 2.26 -11.57
CA ILE A 170 4.96 1.88 -12.94
C ILE A 170 3.76 2.23 -13.82
N TYR A 171 3.69 3.48 -14.26
CA TYR A 171 2.62 3.99 -15.10
C TYR A 171 3.21 4.63 -16.36
N LEU A 172 3.08 3.93 -17.51
CA LEU A 172 3.71 4.34 -18.77
C LEU A 172 3.18 5.68 -19.28
N ASN A 173 1.89 5.92 -19.13
CA ASN A 173 1.22 7.14 -19.56
C ASN A 173 1.05 8.19 -18.43
N GLU A 174 1.81 8.08 -17.34
CA GLU A 174 1.90 9.17 -16.35
C GLU A 174 2.50 10.43 -16.97
N ASP A 175 3.56 10.26 -17.75
CA ASP A 175 4.08 11.21 -18.72
C ASP A 175 4.38 10.47 -20.02
N PRO A 176 3.53 10.60 -21.05
CA PRO A 176 3.69 9.89 -22.32
C PRO A 176 5.03 10.15 -23.02
N GLU A 177 5.69 11.28 -22.74
CA GLU A 177 7.01 11.60 -23.30
C GLU A 177 8.07 10.58 -22.86
N TYR A 178 7.93 10.00 -21.67
CA TYR A 178 8.88 9.06 -21.07
C TYR A 178 8.41 7.62 -21.06
N ALA A 179 7.31 7.28 -21.76
CA ALA A 179 6.72 5.94 -21.73
C ALA A 179 7.75 4.84 -22.08
N TYR A 180 8.60 5.08 -23.06
CA TYR A 180 9.63 4.12 -23.47
C TYR A 180 10.68 3.89 -22.38
N GLU A 181 11.19 4.94 -21.77
CA GLU A 181 12.20 4.86 -20.70
C GLU A 181 11.61 4.19 -19.44
N VAL A 182 10.36 4.49 -19.12
CA VAL A 182 9.62 3.80 -18.02
C VAL A 182 9.48 2.32 -18.35
N ALA A 183 9.16 1.95 -19.60
CA ALA A 183 9.06 0.56 -20.02
C ALA A 183 10.39 -0.19 -19.90
N LEU A 184 11.53 0.42 -20.27
CA LEU A 184 12.86 -0.16 -20.09
C LEU A 184 13.20 -0.43 -18.61
N LEU A 185 12.90 0.53 -17.74
CA LEU A 185 13.11 0.37 -16.30
C LEU A 185 12.22 -0.72 -15.72
N ALA A 186 10.94 -0.74 -16.12
CA ALA A 186 9.96 -1.73 -15.67
C ALA A 186 10.32 -3.14 -16.13
N GLU A 187 10.76 -3.30 -17.38
CA GLU A 187 11.23 -4.57 -17.93
C GLU A 187 12.35 -5.17 -17.06
N GLU A 188 13.35 -4.38 -16.74
CA GLU A 188 14.47 -4.85 -15.94
C GLU A 188 14.06 -5.13 -14.48
N ILE A 189 13.20 -4.31 -13.91
CA ILE A 189 12.62 -4.55 -12.57
C ILE A 189 11.89 -5.90 -12.56
N PHE A 190 11.04 -6.18 -13.53
CA PHE A 190 10.31 -7.45 -13.59
C PHE A 190 11.26 -8.64 -13.81
N LYS A 191 12.27 -8.53 -14.67
CA LYS A 191 13.29 -9.58 -14.87
C LYS A 191 14.01 -9.92 -13.56
N GLN A 192 14.47 -8.93 -12.83
CA GLN A 192 15.14 -9.15 -11.54
C GLN A 192 14.18 -9.63 -10.45
N ARG A 193 12.91 -9.20 -10.49
CA ARG A 193 11.89 -9.70 -9.58
C ARG A 193 11.59 -11.18 -9.84
N ILE A 194 11.51 -11.61 -11.09
CA ILE A 194 11.35 -13.03 -11.48
C ILE A 194 12.52 -13.86 -10.95
N GLN A 195 13.74 -13.39 -11.11
CA GLN A 195 14.93 -14.04 -10.57
C GLN A 195 14.82 -14.19 -9.04
N GLY A 196 14.32 -13.17 -8.34
CA GLY A 196 14.27 -13.13 -6.88
C GLY A 196 15.59 -12.65 -6.27
N MET A 197 15.59 -12.59 -4.93
CA MET A 197 16.79 -12.25 -4.15
C MET A 197 17.12 -13.40 -3.20
N LYS A 198 18.40 -13.73 -3.07
CA LYS A 198 18.84 -14.77 -2.14
C LYS A 198 18.58 -14.32 -0.70
N ASN A 199 17.80 -15.13 0.02
CA ASN A 199 17.59 -14.96 1.45
C ASN A 199 18.83 -15.41 2.25
N LYS A 200 18.77 -15.33 3.57
CA LYS A 200 19.88 -15.75 4.48
C LYS A 200 20.29 -17.21 4.34
N PHE A 201 19.50 -18.05 3.68
CA PHE A 201 19.80 -19.47 3.42
C PHE A 201 20.40 -19.69 2.01
N GLY A 202 20.62 -18.62 1.23
CA GLY A 202 21.12 -18.69 -0.13
C GLY A 202 20.06 -19.13 -1.17
N ILE A 203 18.78 -19.20 -0.79
CA ILE A 203 17.66 -19.58 -1.64
C ILE A 203 17.05 -18.31 -2.24
N GLU A 204 16.78 -18.32 -3.55
CA GLU A 204 16.10 -17.22 -4.24
C GLU A 204 14.64 -17.15 -3.81
N ALA A 205 14.32 -16.09 -3.06
CA ALA A 205 13.00 -15.88 -2.47
C ALA A 205 12.27 -14.69 -3.11
N THR A 206 10.97 -14.62 -2.89
CA THR A 206 10.14 -13.47 -3.26
C THR A 206 10.54 -12.25 -2.40
N GLN A 207 10.78 -11.11 -3.06
CA GLN A 207 11.10 -9.86 -2.40
C GLN A 207 9.82 -9.19 -1.90
N THR A 208 9.83 -8.74 -0.66
CA THR A 208 8.70 -8.01 -0.06
C THR A 208 8.66 -6.55 -0.51
N PHE A 209 9.82 -5.90 -0.64
CA PHE A 209 9.95 -4.50 -1.06
C PHE A 209 10.95 -4.31 -2.22
N PRO A 210 10.80 -3.22 -3.00
CA PRO A 210 9.65 -2.32 -3.02
C PRO A 210 8.39 -3.03 -3.52
N LYS A 211 7.23 -2.60 -3.05
CA LYS A 211 5.94 -2.98 -3.64
C LYS A 211 5.85 -2.35 -5.03
N LEU A 212 5.43 -3.11 -6.03
CA LEU A 212 5.32 -2.65 -7.41
C LEU A 212 3.84 -2.43 -7.77
N LEU A 213 3.51 -1.23 -8.21
CA LEU A 213 2.17 -0.84 -8.66
C LEU A 213 2.20 -0.66 -10.19
N TYR A 214 1.70 -1.65 -10.92
CA TYR A 214 1.69 -1.63 -12.38
C TYR A 214 0.33 -1.17 -12.90
N PHE A 215 0.35 -0.06 -13.64
CA PHE A 215 -0.85 0.54 -14.21
C PHE A 215 -1.20 -0.09 -15.55
N LEU A 216 -2.41 -0.61 -15.63
CA LEU A 216 -3.02 -1.13 -16.84
C LEU A 216 -3.78 0.00 -17.54
N ASP A 217 -3.49 0.19 -18.82
CA ASP A 217 -4.17 1.16 -19.68
C ASP A 217 -4.39 0.60 -21.09
N GLU A 218 -4.93 1.40 -21.99
CA GLU A 218 -5.21 1.01 -23.38
C GLU A 218 -3.96 0.62 -24.17
N ASN A 219 -2.76 1.11 -23.76
CA ASN A 219 -1.51 0.89 -24.49
C ASN A 219 -0.78 -0.38 -24.05
N ASN A 220 -1.22 -1.06 -22.99
CA ASN A 220 -0.50 -2.22 -22.47
C ASN A 220 -1.37 -3.44 -22.11
N THR A 221 -2.72 -3.32 -22.06
CA THR A 221 -3.57 -4.36 -21.47
C THR A 221 -3.93 -5.47 -22.45
N TYR A 222 -4.11 -5.17 -23.72
CA TYR A 222 -4.61 -6.11 -24.73
C TYR A 222 -3.60 -6.38 -25.85
N GLU A 223 -3.72 -7.55 -26.45
CA GLU A 223 -2.93 -7.93 -27.63
C GLU A 223 -3.09 -6.90 -28.74
N GLY A 224 -1.97 -6.52 -29.36
CA GLY A 224 -1.90 -5.48 -30.39
C GLY A 224 -1.61 -4.08 -29.84
N SER A 225 -1.67 -3.84 -28.53
CA SER A 225 -1.19 -2.59 -27.96
C SER A 225 0.34 -2.55 -27.85
N GLU A 226 0.92 -1.35 -27.88
CA GLU A 226 2.36 -1.12 -28.02
C GLU A 226 3.19 -1.80 -26.92
N TYR A 227 2.70 -1.77 -25.68
CA TYR A 227 3.40 -2.30 -24.50
C TYR A 227 2.75 -3.57 -23.93
N PHE A 228 1.94 -4.30 -24.69
CA PHE A 228 1.34 -5.56 -24.23
C PHE A 228 2.38 -6.59 -23.78
N TRP A 229 3.53 -6.63 -24.46
CA TRP A 229 4.65 -7.48 -24.09
C TRP A 229 5.13 -7.25 -22.63
N LEU A 230 5.04 -6.02 -22.14
CA LEU A 230 5.40 -5.69 -20.75
C LEU A 230 4.37 -6.24 -19.76
N THR A 231 3.07 -6.21 -20.12
CA THR A 231 2.01 -6.85 -19.31
C THR A 231 2.17 -8.37 -19.30
N GLN A 232 2.56 -8.99 -20.41
CA GLN A 232 2.90 -10.42 -20.43
C GLN A 232 4.06 -10.74 -19.48
N LEU A 233 5.09 -9.89 -19.45
CA LEU A 233 6.22 -10.03 -18.52
C LEU A 233 5.78 -9.79 -17.06
N ALA A 234 4.91 -8.82 -16.81
CA ALA A 234 4.32 -8.56 -15.49
C ALA A 234 3.51 -9.76 -15.00
N VAL A 235 2.66 -10.35 -15.85
CA VAL A 235 1.89 -11.57 -15.54
C VAL A 235 2.80 -12.75 -15.24
N LYS A 236 3.87 -12.93 -16.03
CA LYS A 236 4.89 -13.94 -15.74
C LYS A 236 5.54 -13.69 -14.38
N CYS A 237 5.86 -12.44 -14.05
CA CYS A 237 6.41 -12.09 -12.74
C CYS A 237 5.41 -12.42 -11.63
N THR A 238 4.15 -12.04 -11.79
CA THR A 238 3.08 -12.34 -10.82
C THR A 238 2.93 -13.82 -10.60
N SER A 239 2.94 -14.65 -11.65
CA SER A 239 2.81 -16.12 -11.55
C SER A 239 3.91 -16.79 -10.72
N ILE A 240 5.05 -16.11 -10.52
CA ILE A 240 6.24 -16.64 -9.81
C ILE A 240 6.43 -15.97 -8.45
N ARG A 241 6.13 -14.66 -8.34
CA ARG A 241 6.53 -13.81 -7.21
C ARG A 241 5.42 -12.96 -6.60
N MET A 242 4.15 -13.13 -7.02
CA MET A 242 3.02 -12.32 -6.53
C MET A 242 3.21 -10.79 -6.72
N ASN A 243 3.99 -10.40 -7.69
CA ASN A 243 4.28 -9.01 -8.07
C ASN A 243 4.26 -8.86 -9.59
N PRO A 244 3.83 -7.71 -10.11
CA PRO A 244 3.33 -6.52 -9.43
C PRO A 244 1.86 -6.66 -8.97
N ASP A 245 1.39 -5.64 -8.24
CA ASP A 245 -0.03 -5.37 -8.06
C ASP A 245 -0.54 -4.56 -9.27
N TYR A 246 -1.84 -4.67 -9.58
CA TYR A 246 -2.43 -4.09 -10.78
C TYR A 246 -3.38 -2.95 -10.44
N MET A 247 -3.21 -1.82 -11.14
CA MET A 247 -4.06 -0.65 -11.03
C MET A 247 -4.71 -0.34 -12.39
N SER A 248 -6.03 -0.19 -12.42
CA SER A 248 -6.75 0.11 -13.65
C SER A 248 -6.86 1.62 -13.87
N VAL A 249 -6.20 2.12 -14.90
CA VAL A 249 -6.34 3.52 -15.34
C VAL A 249 -7.77 3.80 -15.77
N LYS A 250 -8.39 2.86 -16.51
CA LYS A 250 -9.79 2.96 -16.97
C LYS A 250 -10.73 3.16 -15.79
N LYS A 251 -10.70 2.23 -14.83
CA LYS A 251 -11.61 2.24 -13.69
C LYS A 251 -11.36 3.42 -12.75
N MET A 252 -10.10 3.80 -12.52
CA MET A 252 -9.77 5.00 -11.74
C MET A 252 -10.29 6.28 -12.40
N LYS A 253 -10.15 6.41 -13.71
CA LYS A 253 -10.71 7.57 -14.45
C LYS A 253 -12.23 7.61 -14.39
N GLU A 254 -12.90 6.46 -14.47
CA GLU A 254 -14.37 6.36 -14.35
C GLU A 254 -14.85 6.80 -12.95
N VAL A 255 -14.19 6.39 -11.88
CA VAL A 255 -14.64 6.60 -10.50
C VAL A 255 -14.12 7.91 -9.91
N ILE A 256 -12.83 8.23 -10.14
CA ILE A 256 -12.13 9.36 -9.52
C ILE A 256 -11.95 10.53 -10.50
N GLY A 257 -11.96 10.25 -11.81
CA GLY A 257 -11.64 11.20 -12.88
C GLY A 257 -10.17 11.21 -13.28
N TYR A 258 -9.27 10.69 -12.47
CA TYR A 258 -7.83 10.64 -12.68
C TYR A 258 -7.23 9.32 -12.20
N ALA A 259 -6.10 8.92 -12.79
CA ALA A 259 -5.31 7.79 -12.33
C ALA A 259 -4.00 8.30 -11.69
N PHE A 260 -3.72 7.84 -10.48
CA PHE A 260 -2.50 8.16 -9.73
C PHE A 260 -2.22 7.07 -8.69
N PRO A 261 -0.97 6.92 -8.20
CA PRO A 261 -0.60 5.78 -7.37
C PRO A 261 -1.19 5.84 -5.96
N THR A 262 -1.32 4.67 -5.34
CA THR A 262 -1.58 4.51 -3.92
C THR A 262 -0.30 4.69 -3.11
N MET A 263 -0.45 4.98 -1.82
CA MET A 263 0.64 5.04 -0.85
C MET A 263 0.59 3.84 0.09
N GLY A 264 1.77 3.37 0.50
CA GLY A 264 1.88 2.27 1.45
C GLY A 264 1.06 1.04 1.02
N CYS A 265 0.15 0.58 1.88
CA CYS A 265 -0.66 -0.61 1.59
C CYS A 265 -1.64 -0.36 0.44
N ARG A 266 -2.46 0.70 0.52
CA ARG A 266 -3.54 0.99 -0.45
C ARG A 266 -4.13 2.40 -0.38
N ALA A 267 -3.56 3.33 0.40
CA ALA A 267 -4.16 4.65 0.60
C ALA A 267 -4.15 5.47 -0.69
N ILE A 268 -5.29 6.08 -1.00
CA ILE A 268 -5.46 7.04 -2.11
C ILE A 268 -5.74 8.41 -1.50
N LEU A 269 -5.12 9.46 -2.07
CA LEU A 269 -5.38 10.83 -1.66
C LEU A 269 -6.68 11.35 -2.30
N SER A 270 -7.39 12.20 -1.59
CA SER A 270 -8.48 12.98 -2.18
C SER A 270 -7.95 13.79 -3.37
N LEU A 271 -8.67 13.80 -4.47
CA LEU A 271 -8.30 14.60 -5.64
C LEU A 271 -8.17 16.08 -5.25
N TRP A 272 -7.10 16.71 -5.72
CA TRP A 272 -6.78 18.10 -5.42
C TRP A 272 -6.09 18.78 -6.59
N PHE A 273 -6.28 20.09 -6.71
CA PHE A 273 -5.78 20.91 -7.82
C PHE A 273 -4.98 22.09 -7.29
N ASP A 274 -4.02 22.55 -8.08
CA ASP A 274 -3.34 23.83 -7.86
C ASP A 274 -4.24 25.03 -8.20
N ASP A 275 -3.68 26.22 -8.03
CA ASP A 275 -4.39 27.47 -8.30
C ASP A 275 -4.68 27.66 -9.81
N GLU A 276 -3.95 26.97 -10.69
CA GLU A 276 -4.11 26.96 -12.15
C GLU A 276 -5.11 25.89 -12.62
N GLY A 277 -5.58 25.01 -11.72
CA GLY A 277 -6.53 23.93 -12.02
C GLY A 277 -5.88 22.62 -12.48
N ASN A 278 -4.57 22.45 -12.32
CA ASN A 278 -3.88 21.20 -12.60
C ASN A 278 -3.94 20.25 -11.38
N PRO A 279 -4.12 18.94 -11.60
CA PRO A 279 -4.14 17.99 -10.49
C PRO A 279 -2.77 17.87 -9.84
N ILE A 280 -2.75 17.90 -8.50
CA ILE A 280 -1.52 17.67 -7.72
C ILE A 280 -1.58 16.25 -7.16
N PHE A 281 -0.62 15.40 -7.55
CA PHE A 281 -0.50 14.03 -7.04
C PHE A 281 0.64 13.90 -6.02
N TYR A 282 1.85 14.31 -6.39
CA TYR A 282 3.05 14.17 -5.56
C TYR A 282 3.29 15.36 -4.62
N GLY A 283 4.11 15.13 -3.60
CA GLY A 283 4.34 16.12 -2.55
C GLY A 283 3.11 16.30 -1.64
N ARG A 284 2.36 15.22 -1.40
CA ARG A 284 1.14 15.18 -0.59
C ARG A 284 1.10 13.95 0.29
N GLY A 285 0.31 13.99 1.37
CA GLY A 285 0.24 12.89 2.32
C GLY A 285 -1.13 12.65 2.95
N ASN A 286 -1.19 11.57 3.72
CA ASN A 286 -2.34 11.17 4.54
C ASN A 286 -2.02 11.45 6.02
N LEU A 287 -2.91 12.17 6.70
CA LEU A 287 -2.72 12.59 8.09
C LEU A 287 -3.01 11.49 9.12
N GLY A 288 -3.62 10.39 8.70
CA GLY A 288 -3.89 9.25 9.56
C GLY A 288 -5.29 8.65 9.40
N VAL A 289 -5.50 7.51 10.07
CA VAL A 289 -6.68 6.66 9.95
C VAL A 289 -7.37 6.49 11.29
N GLN A 290 -8.71 6.52 11.29
CA GLN A 290 -9.58 6.12 12.37
C GLN A 290 -10.56 5.08 11.80
N THR A 291 -10.61 3.86 12.38
CA THR A 291 -11.43 2.77 11.84
C THR A 291 -12.61 2.45 12.76
N VAL A 292 -13.82 2.41 12.19
CA VAL A 292 -15.04 1.96 12.88
C VAL A 292 -15.20 0.44 12.77
N ASN A 293 -15.58 -0.20 13.87
CA ASN A 293 -15.88 -1.63 13.98
C ASN A 293 -17.38 -1.85 13.70
N LEU A 294 -17.74 -2.09 12.45
CA LEU A 294 -19.13 -2.20 12.01
C LEU A 294 -19.90 -3.34 12.71
N PRO A 295 -19.35 -4.57 12.88
CA PRO A 295 -20.05 -5.61 13.62
C PRO A 295 -20.24 -5.28 15.11
N PHE A 296 -19.34 -4.54 15.75
CA PHE A 296 -19.53 -4.05 17.11
C PHE A 296 -20.75 -3.11 17.17
N VAL A 297 -20.85 -2.17 16.22
CA VAL A 297 -21.98 -1.25 16.08
C VAL A 297 -23.29 -2.03 15.89
N ALA A 298 -23.30 -3.03 15.02
CA ALA A 298 -24.49 -3.86 14.76
C ALA A 298 -24.94 -4.63 15.99
N LEU A 299 -24.01 -5.20 16.76
CA LEU A 299 -24.31 -5.93 18.00
C LEU A 299 -24.80 -4.98 19.11
N GLU A 300 -24.21 -3.78 19.25
CA GLU A 300 -24.66 -2.77 20.20
C GLU A 300 -26.09 -2.31 19.85
N ALA A 301 -26.36 -2.02 18.58
CA ALA A 301 -27.69 -1.64 18.12
C ALA A 301 -28.73 -2.73 18.40
N LYS A 302 -28.42 -3.99 18.12
CA LYS A 302 -29.27 -5.14 18.39
C LYS A 302 -29.53 -5.35 19.89
N ARG A 303 -28.48 -5.27 20.72
CA ARG A 303 -28.57 -5.38 22.19
C ARG A 303 -29.47 -4.30 22.78
N ASP A 304 -29.27 -3.05 22.34
CA ASP A 304 -29.96 -1.87 22.91
C ASP A 304 -31.30 -1.57 22.21
N ASN A 305 -31.71 -2.40 21.24
CA ASN A 305 -32.93 -2.25 20.42
C ASN A 305 -33.03 -0.86 19.76
N LYS A 306 -31.90 -0.41 19.16
CA LYS A 306 -31.78 0.86 18.47
C LYS A 306 -31.58 0.66 16.96
N ASP A 307 -31.80 1.72 16.19
CA ASP A 307 -31.44 1.74 14.77
C ASP A 307 -29.93 1.64 14.58
N PHE A 308 -29.51 0.84 13.62
CA PHE A 308 -28.09 0.62 13.32
C PHE A 308 -27.37 1.94 12.96
N PHE A 309 -27.97 2.77 12.13
CA PHE A 309 -27.35 4.02 11.67
C PHE A 309 -27.29 5.08 12.77
N GLU A 310 -28.26 5.08 13.70
CA GLU A 310 -28.20 5.95 14.89
C GLU A 310 -26.99 5.61 15.77
N VAL A 311 -26.75 4.31 16.01
CA VAL A 311 -25.58 3.87 16.79
C VAL A 311 -24.27 4.10 16.01
N LEU A 312 -24.30 3.92 14.70
CA LEU A 312 -23.16 4.18 13.82
C LEU A 312 -22.73 5.66 13.88
N ASP A 313 -23.67 6.60 13.79
CA ASP A 313 -23.40 8.04 13.84
C ASP A 313 -22.66 8.47 15.11
N LYS A 314 -22.98 7.88 16.25
CA LYS A 314 -22.26 8.10 17.51
C LYS A 314 -20.76 7.82 17.36
N TYR A 315 -20.39 6.69 16.75
CA TYR A 315 -18.99 6.29 16.59
C TYR A 315 -18.30 7.02 15.43
N LEU A 316 -19.04 7.37 14.40
CA LEU A 316 -18.55 8.20 13.30
C LEU A 316 -18.16 9.62 13.77
N ASP A 317 -18.95 10.24 14.68
CA ASP A 317 -18.58 11.54 15.28
C ASP A 317 -17.25 11.45 16.05
N LEU A 318 -17.02 10.37 16.81
CA LEU A 318 -15.76 10.15 17.51
C LEU A 318 -14.57 10.03 16.52
N CYS A 319 -14.76 9.31 15.41
CA CYS A 319 -13.75 9.22 14.34
C CYS A 319 -13.48 10.59 13.71
N ARG A 320 -14.53 11.36 13.39
CA ARG A 320 -14.40 12.71 12.84
C ARG A 320 -13.60 13.63 13.77
N ARG A 321 -13.98 13.69 15.04
CA ARG A 321 -13.30 14.50 16.07
C ARG A 321 -11.83 14.11 16.22
N MET A 322 -11.52 12.81 16.14
CA MET A 322 -10.12 12.35 16.20
C MET A 322 -9.30 12.80 14.99
N GLY A 323 -9.89 12.74 13.78
CA GLY A 323 -9.23 13.25 12.57
C GLY A 323 -8.92 14.74 12.64
N GLU A 324 -9.85 15.53 13.19
CA GLU A 324 -9.65 16.96 13.44
C GLU A 324 -8.53 17.21 14.47
N ILE A 325 -8.43 16.37 15.51
CA ILE A 325 -7.34 16.44 16.50
C ILE A 325 -5.98 16.17 15.81
N ARG A 326 -5.90 15.19 14.91
CA ARG A 326 -4.67 14.90 14.14
C ARG A 326 -4.25 16.10 13.29
N TYR A 327 -5.19 16.71 12.58
CA TYR A 327 -4.94 17.91 11.79
C TYR A 327 -4.50 19.09 12.68
N ASN A 328 -5.26 19.39 13.73
CA ASN A 328 -4.99 20.52 14.61
C ASN A 328 -3.64 20.43 15.33
N LYS A 329 -3.14 19.21 15.58
CA LYS A 329 -1.83 18.97 16.17
C LYS A 329 -0.67 19.49 15.31
N LEU A 330 -0.87 19.61 14.01
CA LEU A 330 0.17 20.09 13.08
C LEU A 330 0.20 21.61 12.93
N LYS A 331 -0.76 22.34 13.53
CA LYS A 331 -0.77 23.81 13.55
C LYS A 331 0.38 24.35 14.40
N GLY A 332 1.11 25.33 13.85
CA GLY A 332 2.26 25.95 14.50
C GLY A 332 3.53 25.11 14.49
N VAL A 333 3.51 23.94 13.84
CA VAL A 333 4.72 23.14 13.62
C VAL A 333 5.53 23.76 12.48
N LYS A 334 6.83 23.96 12.72
CA LYS A 334 7.76 24.60 11.79
C LYS A 334 8.41 23.57 10.85
N ALA A 335 8.78 24.00 9.65
CA ALA A 335 9.39 23.16 8.63
C ALA A 335 10.71 22.50 9.08
N GLU A 336 11.44 23.15 10.00
CA GLU A 336 12.69 22.59 10.56
C GLU A 336 12.51 21.29 11.35
N VAL A 337 11.27 20.92 11.73
CA VAL A 337 10.99 19.65 12.44
C VAL A 337 11.36 18.44 11.59
N CYS A 338 11.22 18.55 10.27
CA CYS A 338 11.54 17.50 9.34
C CYS A 338 12.01 18.06 7.98
N PRO A 339 13.29 18.48 7.88
CA PRO A 339 13.79 19.21 6.71
C PRO A 339 13.65 18.45 5.39
N ILE A 340 13.85 17.10 5.39
CA ILE A 340 13.75 16.31 4.15
C ILE A 340 12.34 16.41 3.53
N LEU A 341 11.30 16.47 4.35
CA LEU A 341 9.93 16.60 3.89
C LEU A 341 9.60 18.03 3.47
N TRP A 342 9.88 19.00 4.35
CA TRP A 342 9.32 20.33 4.23
C TRP A 342 10.23 21.36 3.58
N GLN A 343 11.57 21.17 3.67
CA GLN A 343 12.55 22.14 3.15
C GLN A 343 13.28 21.65 1.89
N TYR A 344 13.42 20.31 1.71
CA TYR A 344 14.32 19.77 0.71
C TYR A 344 13.64 18.98 -0.42
N GLY A 345 12.33 19.19 -0.60
CA GLY A 345 11.63 18.86 -1.83
C GLY A 345 10.73 17.62 -1.78
N ALA A 346 10.78 16.75 -0.74
CA ALA A 346 9.91 15.58 -0.72
C ALA A 346 8.42 15.98 -0.74
N ILE A 347 8.06 17.01 0.01
CA ILE A 347 6.73 17.65 0.03
C ILE A 347 6.80 19.08 -0.51
N SER A 348 7.73 19.88 -0.01
CA SER A 348 7.84 21.30 -0.32
C SER A 348 9.26 21.82 -0.14
N ARG A 349 9.45 23.14 -0.38
CA ARG A 349 10.70 23.88 -0.18
C ARG A 349 10.48 25.11 0.67
N LEU A 350 9.98 24.89 1.90
CA LEU A 350 9.77 25.94 2.90
C LEU A 350 11.09 26.40 3.52
N ASN A 351 11.09 27.62 4.09
CA ASN A 351 12.13 28.04 5.02
C ASN A 351 11.94 27.33 6.38
N ALA A 352 12.99 27.28 7.20
CA ALA A 352 12.98 26.57 8.48
C ALA A 352 11.84 27.03 9.42
N ASP A 353 11.58 28.34 9.45
CA ASP A 353 10.59 28.99 10.33
C ASP A 353 9.16 29.04 9.76
N ASP A 354 8.93 28.54 8.53
CA ASP A 354 7.60 28.53 7.93
C ASP A 354 6.72 27.44 8.57
N ASP A 355 5.40 27.71 8.66
CA ASP A 355 4.45 26.74 9.19
C ASP A 355 4.10 25.68 8.16
N ILE A 356 4.17 24.39 8.53
CA ILE A 356 3.85 23.29 7.62
C ILE A 356 2.36 23.22 7.28
N ILE A 357 1.50 23.78 8.14
CA ILE A 357 0.04 23.72 7.97
C ILE A 357 -0.41 24.41 6.68
N ASP A 358 0.27 25.46 6.27
CA ASP A 358 -0.04 26.21 5.05
C ASP A 358 0.14 25.34 3.80
N VAL A 359 1.17 24.47 3.79
CA VAL A 359 1.39 23.51 2.71
C VAL A 359 0.39 22.37 2.77
N ILE A 360 0.07 21.88 3.97
CA ILE A 360 -0.94 20.84 4.18
C ILE A 360 -2.30 21.29 3.61
N ASP A 361 -2.69 22.52 3.89
CA ASP A 361 -3.94 23.12 3.39
C ASP A 361 -3.87 23.35 1.88
N LYS A 362 -2.79 24.00 1.39
CA LYS A 362 -2.61 24.31 -0.02
C LYS A 362 -2.55 23.07 -0.91
N LYS A 363 -1.96 21.97 -0.44
CA LYS A 363 -1.82 20.72 -1.18
C LYS A 363 -2.92 19.70 -0.89
N GLY A 364 -3.85 19.99 0.00
CA GLY A 364 -5.02 19.19 0.26
C GLY A 364 -4.69 17.79 0.80
N PHE A 365 -3.97 17.71 1.91
CA PHE A 365 -3.68 16.44 2.58
C PHE A 365 -4.96 15.73 3.02
N THR A 366 -4.97 14.41 3.00
CA THR A 366 -6.17 13.61 3.23
C THR A 366 -6.24 13.09 4.66
N VAL A 367 -7.43 13.08 5.24
CA VAL A 367 -7.76 12.36 6.48
C VAL A 367 -8.67 11.19 6.11
N THR A 368 -8.45 10.01 6.68
CA THR A 368 -9.22 8.84 6.27
C THR A 368 -10.11 8.29 7.38
N LEU A 369 -11.38 8.02 7.02
CA LEU A 369 -12.30 7.20 7.78
C LEU A 369 -12.15 5.75 7.32
N GLY A 370 -11.66 4.89 8.20
CA GLY A 370 -11.58 3.46 7.97
C GLY A 370 -12.83 2.72 8.44
N TYR A 371 -13.06 1.54 7.89
CA TYR A 371 -14.13 0.63 8.34
C TYR A 371 -13.69 -0.82 8.25
N SER A 372 -14.35 -1.69 9.03
CA SER A 372 -14.09 -3.14 9.10
C SER A 372 -15.36 -3.92 9.25
N GLY A 373 -15.43 -5.08 8.57
CA GLY A 373 -16.46 -6.09 8.86
C GLY A 373 -17.83 -5.79 8.26
N ILE A 374 -17.91 -5.36 6.99
CA ILE A 374 -19.22 -5.25 6.29
C ILE A 374 -19.92 -6.62 6.27
N TYR A 375 -19.17 -7.73 6.05
CA TYR A 375 -19.72 -9.08 6.08
C TYR A 375 -20.41 -9.37 7.40
N GLU A 376 -19.72 -9.21 8.53
CA GLU A 376 -20.26 -9.52 9.85
C GLU A 376 -21.37 -8.55 10.26
N ALA A 377 -21.27 -7.27 9.92
CA ALA A 377 -22.34 -6.30 10.18
C ALA A 377 -23.63 -6.69 9.43
N THR A 378 -23.50 -7.16 8.19
CA THR A 378 -24.61 -7.67 7.39
C THR A 378 -25.20 -8.94 8.01
N LYS A 379 -24.36 -9.87 8.46
CA LYS A 379 -24.79 -11.08 9.17
C LYS A 379 -25.59 -10.76 10.43
N VAL A 380 -25.12 -9.83 11.26
CA VAL A 380 -25.82 -9.43 12.50
C VAL A 380 -27.15 -8.75 12.21
N THR A 381 -27.21 -7.90 11.18
CA THR A 381 -28.36 -7.04 10.88
C THR A 381 -29.39 -7.73 10.01
N LYS A 382 -28.97 -8.57 9.06
CA LYS A 382 -29.85 -9.21 8.05
C LYS A 382 -29.91 -10.73 8.18
N GLY A 383 -28.98 -11.37 8.87
CA GLY A 383 -28.92 -12.83 9.00
C GLY A 383 -28.29 -13.55 7.79
N VAL A 384 -27.90 -12.82 6.74
CA VAL A 384 -27.36 -13.38 5.48
C VAL A 384 -25.97 -12.84 5.16
N SER A 385 -25.23 -13.51 4.25
CA SER A 385 -23.97 -12.97 3.72
C SER A 385 -24.24 -11.72 2.87
N HIS A 386 -23.30 -10.79 2.85
CA HIS A 386 -23.36 -9.61 1.98
C HIS A 386 -23.19 -9.95 0.49
N THR A 387 -22.84 -11.18 0.15
CA THR A 387 -22.80 -11.70 -1.23
C THR A 387 -24.17 -12.13 -1.76
N THR A 388 -25.19 -12.25 -0.88
CA THR A 388 -26.57 -12.45 -1.30
C THR A 388 -27.22 -11.14 -1.75
N GLU A 389 -28.29 -11.20 -2.54
CA GLU A 389 -28.99 -10.00 -3.03
C GLU A 389 -29.41 -9.04 -1.90
N GLU A 390 -30.12 -9.54 -0.86
CA GLU A 390 -30.52 -8.74 0.30
C GLU A 390 -29.31 -8.20 1.09
N GLY A 391 -28.27 -9.03 1.25
CA GLY A 391 -27.05 -8.63 1.94
C GLY A 391 -26.26 -7.59 1.17
N HIS A 392 -26.21 -7.70 -0.15
CA HIS A 392 -25.55 -6.74 -1.03
C HIS A 392 -26.24 -5.36 -1.00
N GLU A 393 -27.58 -5.35 -1.05
CA GLU A 393 -28.35 -4.11 -0.90
C GLU A 393 -28.02 -3.39 0.41
N PHE A 394 -27.94 -4.13 1.53
CA PHE A 394 -27.56 -3.54 2.81
C PHE A 394 -26.09 -3.08 2.81
N ALA A 395 -25.17 -3.85 2.25
CA ALA A 395 -23.76 -3.50 2.17
C ALA A 395 -23.53 -2.21 1.34
N LEU A 396 -24.21 -2.08 0.20
CA LEU A 396 -24.19 -0.87 -0.63
C LEU A 396 -24.76 0.33 0.13
N LYS A 397 -25.92 0.17 0.78
CA LYS A 397 -26.49 1.24 1.61
C LYS A 397 -25.51 1.69 2.70
N LEU A 398 -24.85 0.75 3.36
CA LEU A 398 -23.91 1.03 4.43
C LEU A 398 -22.68 1.76 3.94
N ILE A 399 -22.04 1.28 2.86
CA ILE A 399 -20.81 1.90 2.36
C ILE A 399 -21.08 3.28 1.74
N THR A 400 -22.20 3.44 1.05
CA THR A 400 -22.66 4.75 0.55
C THR A 400 -22.87 5.74 1.70
N TYR A 401 -23.49 5.29 2.80
CA TYR A 401 -23.69 6.12 3.99
C TYR A 401 -22.37 6.60 4.58
N LEU A 402 -21.35 5.72 4.68
CA LEU A 402 -20.03 6.07 5.17
C LEU A 402 -19.31 7.07 4.25
N GLU A 403 -19.44 6.89 2.94
CA GLU A 403 -18.87 7.80 1.93
C GLU A 403 -19.54 9.19 2.02
N ASP A 404 -20.88 9.23 2.15
CA ASP A 404 -21.62 10.48 2.26
C ASP A 404 -21.28 11.25 3.54
N LYS A 405 -21.00 10.57 4.65
CA LYS A 405 -20.44 11.20 5.85
C LYS A 405 -19.08 11.85 5.59
N CYS A 406 -18.20 11.19 4.84
CA CYS A 406 -16.92 11.81 4.44
C CYS A 406 -17.12 13.04 3.57
N LYS A 407 -18.08 13.02 2.63
CA LYS A 407 -18.45 14.17 1.79
C LYS A 407 -19.01 15.31 2.63
N GLU A 408 -19.92 15.01 3.57
CA GLU A 408 -20.49 15.98 4.52
C GLU A 408 -19.38 16.68 5.35
N TRP A 409 -18.49 15.90 5.95
CA TRP A 409 -17.41 16.45 6.78
C TRP A 409 -16.43 17.31 5.99
N LYS A 410 -16.11 16.89 4.76
CA LYS A 410 -15.27 17.68 3.85
C LYS A 410 -15.93 19.00 3.46
N ALA A 411 -17.24 19.03 3.26
CA ALA A 411 -17.98 20.25 2.96
C ALA A 411 -18.04 21.20 4.16
N ASN A 412 -18.18 20.66 5.37
CA ASN A 412 -18.28 21.45 6.61
C ASN A 412 -16.92 21.97 7.10
N ASN A 413 -15.82 21.28 6.81
CA ASN A 413 -14.47 21.70 7.16
C ASN A 413 -13.52 21.51 5.97
N PRO A 414 -13.25 22.57 5.20
CA PRO A 414 -12.43 22.50 4.01
C PRO A 414 -10.94 22.21 4.30
N HIS A 415 -10.47 22.29 5.53
CA HIS A 415 -9.09 21.96 5.90
C HIS A 415 -8.85 20.45 6.07
N THR A 416 -9.89 19.68 6.36
CA THR A 416 -9.81 18.24 6.46
C THR A 416 -10.43 17.56 5.23
N ARG A 417 -9.61 16.90 4.43
CA ARG A 417 -10.03 16.23 3.20
C ARG A 417 -10.37 14.77 3.49
N TRP A 418 -11.57 14.57 4.05
CA TRP A 418 -12.04 13.23 4.41
C TRP A 418 -12.25 12.35 3.18
N ALA A 419 -11.80 11.10 3.30
CA ALA A 419 -12.07 10.05 2.31
C ALA A 419 -12.34 8.71 3.02
N LEU A 420 -13.25 7.92 2.48
CA LEU A 420 -13.57 6.59 2.99
C LEU A 420 -12.46 5.60 2.59
N TYR A 421 -11.99 4.81 3.54
CA TYR A 421 -10.83 3.95 3.38
C TYR A 421 -11.12 2.49 3.75
N GLY A 422 -10.96 1.60 2.80
CA GLY A 422 -10.93 0.16 3.06
C GLY A 422 -9.68 -0.19 3.86
N THR A 423 -9.71 -0.01 5.17
CA THR A 423 -8.56 -0.04 6.08
C THR A 423 -7.73 -1.30 5.93
N PRO A 424 -6.39 -1.20 5.80
CA PRO A 424 -5.51 -2.35 5.99
C PRO A 424 -5.57 -2.80 7.45
N GLN A 425 -5.71 -4.11 7.67
CA GLN A 425 -6.08 -4.63 8.98
C GLN A 425 -5.12 -5.71 9.48
N GLU A 426 -3.81 -5.40 9.55
CA GLU A 426 -2.80 -6.36 10.00
C GLU A 426 -3.10 -6.92 11.39
N SER A 427 -3.31 -6.04 12.37
CA SER A 427 -3.69 -6.40 13.74
C SER A 427 -5.13 -6.04 14.10
N THR A 428 -5.84 -5.32 13.23
CA THR A 428 -7.16 -4.75 13.53
C THR A 428 -8.25 -5.81 13.52
N THR A 429 -8.17 -6.80 12.64
CA THR A 429 -9.12 -7.92 12.57
C THR A 429 -9.14 -8.74 13.86
N ASP A 430 -7.95 -9.03 14.41
CA ASP A 430 -7.78 -9.70 15.70
C ASP A 430 -8.24 -8.82 16.87
N PHE A 431 -7.81 -7.55 16.88
CA PHE A 431 -8.22 -6.59 17.91
C PHE A 431 -9.74 -6.43 17.99
N PHE A 432 -10.43 -6.28 16.88
CA PHE A 432 -11.86 -6.12 16.82
C PHE A 432 -12.60 -7.40 17.21
N CYS A 433 -12.12 -8.56 16.77
CA CYS A 433 -12.69 -9.85 17.17
C CYS A 433 -12.62 -10.05 18.69
N LYS A 434 -11.44 -9.81 19.29
CA LYS A 434 -11.23 -9.90 20.74
C LYS A 434 -12.08 -8.90 21.52
N ALA A 435 -12.26 -7.69 20.99
CA ALA A 435 -13.10 -6.66 21.58
C ALA A 435 -14.58 -7.07 21.60
N ILE A 436 -15.09 -7.60 20.50
CA ILE A 436 -16.46 -8.10 20.40
C ILE A 436 -16.68 -9.26 21.38
N ARG A 437 -15.75 -10.23 21.41
CA ARG A 437 -15.84 -11.35 22.38
C ARG A 437 -15.85 -10.88 23.82
N ARG A 438 -15.10 -9.85 24.15
CA ARG A 438 -15.07 -9.28 25.52
C ARG A 438 -16.39 -8.60 25.88
N GLU A 439 -17.04 -7.90 24.96
CA GLU A 439 -18.25 -7.11 25.21
C GLU A 439 -19.54 -7.92 25.06
N PHE A 440 -19.59 -8.84 24.08
CA PHE A 440 -20.83 -9.55 23.69
C PHE A 440 -20.72 -11.08 23.81
N GLY A 441 -19.56 -11.62 24.18
CA GLY A 441 -19.28 -13.05 24.12
C GLY A 441 -18.92 -13.53 22.72
N GLU A 442 -18.85 -14.86 22.54
CA GLU A 442 -18.67 -15.47 21.23
C GLU A 442 -19.98 -15.38 20.45
N VAL A 443 -19.89 -14.87 19.22
CA VAL A 443 -21.04 -14.67 18.32
C VAL A 443 -20.79 -15.50 17.07
N GLU A 444 -21.75 -16.39 16.77
CA GLU A 444 -21.74 -17.25 15.57
C GLU A 444 -21.69 -16.40 14.29
N ASP A 445 -20.96 -16.85 13.28
CA ASP A 445 -20.70 -16.17 12.00
C ASP A 445 -20.02 -14.80 12.12
N VAL A 446 -19.64 -14.35 13.32
CA VAL A 446 -18.99 -13.06 13.57
C VAL A 446 -17.61 -13.27 14.18
N THR A 447 -17.53 -13.92 15.35
CA THR A 447 -16.26 -14.06 16.08
C THR A 447 -15.78 -15.51 16.25
N ASP A 448 -16.60 -16.50 15.95
CA ASP A 448 -16.27 -17.92 16.00
C ASP A 448 -15.02 -18.28 15.18
N LYS A 449 -14.85 -17.65 14.02
CA LYS A 449 -13.66 -17.81 13.16
C LYS A 449 -12.36 -17.20 13.72
N GLY A 450 -12.46 -16.34 14.76
CA GLY A 450 -11.32 -15.75 15.48
C GLY A 450 -10.73 -14.49 14.85
N PHE A 451 -11.37 -13.92 13.82
CA PHE A 451 -11.01 -12.65 13.19
C PHE A 451 -12.25 -11.98 12.60
N ILE A 452 -12.17 -10.70 12.28
CA ILE A 452 -13.19 -9.94 11.53
C ILE A 452 -12.74 -9.81 10.08
N THR A 453 -13.67 -9.95 9.13
CA THR A 453 -13.38 -9.79 7.70
C THR A 453 -12.86 -8.38 7.40
N ASN A 454 -11.84 -8.29 6.57
CA ASN A 454 -11.23 -7.03 6.22
C ASN A 454 -12.20 -6.17 5.38
N SER A 455 -12.43 -4.93 5.81
CA SER A 455 -13.25 -3.90 5.12
C SER A 455 -14.54 -4.46 4.48
N TYR A 456 -14.60 -4.50 3.14
CA TYR A 456 -15.76 -4.94 2.33
C TYR A 456 -15.57 -6.33 1.71
N HIS A 457 -14.43 -6.98 1.94
CA HIS A 457 -14.10 -8.23 1.26
C HIS A 457 -15.14 -9.34 1.51
N VAL A 458 -15.27 -10.21 0.54
CA VAL A 458 -15.90 -11.51 0.70
C VAL A 458 -15.20 -12.29 1.82
N ASP A 459 -15.94 -12.97 2.67
CA ASP A 459 -15.34 -13.81 3.73
C ASP A 459 -14.37 -14.82 3.11
N VAL A 460 -13.17 -14.91 3.67
CA VAL A 460 -12.08 -15.73 3.11
C VAL A 460 -12.40 -17.21 2.99
N ARG A 461 -13.45 -17.70 3.68
CA ARG A 461 -13.96 -19.08 3.66
C ARG A 461 -15.02 -19.31 2.58
N GLU A 462 -15.53 -18.24 1.97
CA GLU A 462 -16.62 -18.33 0.99
C GLU A 462 -16.07 -18.82 -0.36
N LYS A 463 -16.70 -19.87 -0.90
CA LYS A 463 -16.32 -20.42 -2.20
C LYS A 463 -16.93 -19.58 -3.32
N ILE A 464 -16.12 -18.77 -3.94
CA ILE A 464 -16.48 -17.89 -5.05
C ILE A 464 -15.31 -17.89 -6.05
N ASP A 465 -15.59 -17.84 -7.34
CA ASP A 465 -14.53 -17.71 -8.34
C ASP A 465 -13.96 -16.27 -8.41
N ALA A 466 -12.76 -16.12 -8.99
CA ALA A 466 -12.05 -14.85 -9.02
C ALA A 466 -12.84 -13.74 -9.74
N PHE A 467 -13.50 -14.06 -10.85
CA PHE A 467 -14.25 -13.09 -11.65
C PHE A 467 -15.50 -12.60 -10.91
N SER A 468 -16.28 -13.54 -10.35
CA SER A 468 -17.45 -13.23 -9.53
C SER A 468 -17.07 -12.42 -8.30
N LYS A 469 -15.98 -12.78 -7.61
CA LYS A 469 -15.47 -12.05 -6.45
C LYS A 469 -15.08 -10.62 -6.80
N PHE A 470 -14.28 -10.41 -7.84
CA PHE A 470 -13.88 -9.08 -8.26
C PHE A 470 -15.07 -8.23 -8.73
N SER A 471 -16.02 -8.81 -9.49
CA SER A 471 -17.23 -8.12 -9.93
C SER A 471 -18.12 -7.70 -8.75
N PHE A 472 -18.24 -8.54 -7.72
CA PHE A 472 -18.94 -8.20 -6.49
C PHE A 472 -18.21 -7.10 -5.71
N GLU A 473 -16.92 -7.28 -5.45
CA GLU A 473 -16.13 -6.33 -4.65
C GLU A 473 -15.95 -4.98 -5.35
N ALA A 474 -15.99 -4.92 -6.69
CA ALA A 474 -15.94 -3.68 -7.46
C ALA A 474 -17.02 -2.68 -7.02
N THR A 475 -18.25 -3.14 -6.82
CA THR A 475 -19.38 -2.30 -6.44
C THR A 475 -19.18 -1.61 -5.08
N LEU A 476 -18.39 -2.21 -4.20
CA LEU A 476 -18.07 -1.68 -2.88
C LEU A 476 -16.74 -0.91 -2.88
N GLN A 477 -15.77 -1.34 -3.70
CA GLN A 477 -14.49 -0.64 -3.84
C GLN A 477 -14.67 0.78 -4.38
N ASP A 478 -15.59 0.98 -5.32
CA ASP A 478 -15.89 2.28 -5.96
C ASP A 478 -16.29 3.37 -4.95
N HIS A 479 -16.79 3.01 -3.78
CA HIS A 479 -17.11 3.95 -2.69
C HIS A 479 -15.92 4.26 -1.78
N SER A 480 -14.85 3.49 -1.83
CA SER A 480 -13.70 3.63 -0.92
C SER A 480 -12.61 4.52 -1.52
N LEU A 481 -12.95 5.79 -1.78
CA LEU A 481 -12.09 6.76 -2.49
C LEU A 481 -10.81 7.15 -1.74
N GLY A 482 -10.71 6.86 -0.46
CA GLY A 482 -9.47 6.99 0.34
C GLY A 482 -8.52 5.81 0.16
N GLY A 483 -8.89 4.83 -0.66
CA GLY A 483 -8.10 3.67 -1.03
C GLY A 483 -8.68 2.34 -0.54
N ALA A 484 -8.60 1.37 -1.41
CA ALA A 484 -8.99 -0.01 -1.17
C ALA A 484 -8.24 -0.93 -2.13
N VAL A 485 -8.16 -2.21 -1.83
CA VAL A 485 -7.58 -3.22 -2.71
C VAL A 485 -8.42 -4.48 -2.64
N SER A 486 -8.74 -5.04 -3.79
CA SER A 486 -9.35 -6.37 -3.90
C SER A 486 -8.30 -7.40 -4.25
N TYR A 487 -8.44 -8.62 -3.75
CA TYR A 487 -7.48 -9.69 -4.04
C TYR A 487 -8.17 -11.02 -4.33
N CYS A 488 -7.51 -11.85 -5.13
CA CYS A 488 -7.89 -13.24 -5.27
C CYS A 488 -6.76 -14.17 -4.83
N GLU A 489 -7.15 -15.27 -4.20
CA GLU A 489 -6.25 -16.34 -3.82
C GLU A 489 -6.21 -17.38 -4.95
N THR A 490 -5.01 -17.71 -5.45
CA THR A 490 -4.81 -18.67 -6.53
C THR A 490 -3.87 -19.78 -6.10
N TYR A 491 -3.79 -20.85 -6.88
CA TYR A 491 -2.62 -21.70 -6.86
C TYR A 491 -1.45 -21.04 -7.59
N PRO A 492 -0.20 -21.50 -7.43
CA PRO A 492 0.91 -21.02 -8.25
C PRO A 492 0.62 -21.22 -9.73
N MET A 493 0.50 -20.12 -10.48
CA MET A 493 0.00 -20.10 -11.87
C MET A 493 1.10 -20.15 -12.94
N GLN A 494 2.31 -20.58 -12.60
CA GLN A 494 3.45 -20.64 -13.52
C GLN A 494 3.19 -21.51 -14.78
N LYS A 495 2.33 -22.53 -14.65
CA LYS A 495 1.97 -23.44 -15.76
C LYS A 495 0.77 -22.96 -16.58
N ASN A 496 0.08 -21.91 -16.13
CA ASN A 496 -1.10 -21.35 -16.81
C ASN A 496 -1.12 -19.81 -16.69
N PRO A 497 -0.13 -19.11 -17.25
CA PRO A 497 -0.07 -17.65 -17.20
C PRO A 497 -1.20 -16.99 -18.01
N GLU A 498 -1.79 -17.70 -18.98
CA GLU A 498 -2.90 -17.19 -19.80
C GLU A 498 -4.17 -17.01 -18.98
N ALA A 499 -4.51 -17.95 -18.09
CA ALA A 499 -5.64 -17.77 -17.15
C ALA A 499 -5.38 -16.59 -16.20
N LEU A 500 -4.15 -16.41 -15.77
CA LEU A 500 -3.76 -15.25 -14.94
C LEU A 500 -3.90 -13.92 -15.70
N LEU A 501 -3.53 -13.90 -16.99
CA LEU A 501 -3.72 -12.75 -17.86
C LEU A 501 -5.20 -12.36 -17.97
N GLN A 502 -6.11 -13.33 -18.10
CA GLN A 502 -7.55 -13.07 -18.13
C GLN A 502 -8.03 -12.42 -16.83
N VAL A 503 -7.52 -12.84 -15.68
CA VAL A 503 -7.83 -12.19 -14.40
C VAL A 503 -7.29 -10.76 -14.36
N VAL A 504 -6.08 -10.52 -14.85
CA VAL A 504 -5.48 -9.18 -14.93
C VAL A 504 -6.31 -8.26 -15.86
N GLN A 505 -6.76 -8.78 -17.01
CA GLN A 505 -7.66 -8.05 -17.90
C GLN A 505 -9.02 -7.77 -17.25
N HIS A 506 -9.55 -8.70 -16.45
CA HIS A 506 -10.77 -8.45 -15.68
C HIS A 506 -10.58 -7.37 -14.59
N ILE A 507 -9.40 -7.31 -13.95
CA ILE A 507 -9.05 -6.21 -13.05
C ILE A 507 -9.09 -4.89 -13.80
N TYR A 508 -8.48 -4.80 -14.99
CA TYR A 508 -8.50 -3.59 -15.80
C TYR A 508 -9.92 -3.07 -16.08
N GLU A 509 -10.85 -3.98 -16.38
CA GLU A 509 -12.23 -3.62 -16.72
C GLU A 509 -13.08 -3.22 -15.49
N ASN A 510 -12.83 -3.81 -14.31
CA ASN A 510 -13.80 -3.76 -13.22
C ASN A 510 -13.29 -3.22 -11.89
N ILE A 511 -11.99 -3.30 -11.63
CA ILE A 511 -11.38 -3.04 -10.30
C ILE A 511 -10.36 -1.92 -10.39
N MET A 512 -10.44 -0.91 -9.52
CA MET A 512 -9.43 0.17 -9.48
C MET A 512 -8.06 -0.37 -9.09
N TYR A 513 -8.03 -1.29 -8.10
CA TYR A 513 -6.80 -1.85 -7.55
C TYR A 513 -7.00 -3.32 -7.17
N GLY A 514 -6.28 -4.21 -7.85
CA GLY A 514 -6.35 -5.66 -7.66
C GLY A 514 -5.01 -6.32 -7.38
N GLU A 515 -5.02 -7.37 -6.58
CA GLU A 515 -3.86 -8.18 -6.20
C GLU A 515 -4.13 -9.67 -6.45
N ILE A 516 -3.06 -10.41 -6.74
CA ILE A 516 -3.12 -11.86 -6.95
C ILE A 516 -2.18 -12.52 -5.95
N ASN A 517 -2.72 -13.46 -5.17
CA ASN A 517 -2.05 -14.07 -4.04
C ASN A 517 -1.94 -15.59 -4.21
N PHE A 518 -0.82 -16.13 -3.75
CA PHE A 518 -0.60 -17.57 -3.52
C PHE A 518 0.47 -17.73 -2.43
N GLU A 519 0.84 -18.95 -2.12
CA GLU A 519 1.90 -19.27 -1.16
C GLU A 519 3.26 -19.32 -1.87
N SER A 520 4.28 -18.63 -1.34
CA SER A 520 5.65 -18.62 -1.87
C SER A 520 6.66 -18.79 -0.73
N ASP A 521 6.73 -20.00 -0.20
CA ASP A 521 7.54 -20.32 0.99
C ASP A 521 8.86 -20.98 0.63
N THR A 522 9.84 -20.89 1.56
CA THR A 522 11.12 -21.56 1.43
C THR A 522 11.54 -22.22 2.74
N CYS A 523 12.11 -23.42 2.67
CA CYS A 523 12.72 -24.10 3.81
C CYS A 523 14.24 -24.04 3.73
N GLY A 524 14.88 -23.43 4.72
CA GLY A 524 16.33 -23.30 4.79
C GLY A 524 17.05 -24.62 5.13
N VAL A 525 16.33 -25.66 5.58
CA VAL A 525 16.90 -26.96 5.93
C VAL A 525 17.04 -27.86 4.70
N CYS A 526 15.97 -28.01 3.90
CA CYS A 526 15.96 -28.92 2.76
C CYS A 526 15.94 -28.24 1.40
N GLY A 527 15.87 -26.90 1.37
CA GLY A 527 15.84 -26.12 0.12
C GLY A 527 14.47 -26.11 -0.58
N LEU A 528 13.39 -26.66 0.03
CA LEU A 528 12.06 -26.62 -0.57
C LEU A 528 11.66 -25.18 -0.91
N GLN A 529 11.20 -24.98 -2.14
CA GLN A 529 10.44 -23.81 -2.58
C GLN A 529 9.01 -24.28 -2.90
N GLY A 530 8.02 -23.84 -2.10
CA GLY A 530 6.66 -24.35 -2.23
C GLY A 530 5.75 -23.81 -1.15
N VAL A 531 4.91 -24.64 -0.57
CA VAL A 531 3.90 -24.28 0.45
C VAL A 531 4.24 -24.97 1.77
N MET A 532 4.34 -24.19 2.85
CA MET A 532 4.41 -24.72 4.22
C MET A 532 3.00 -25.00 4.74
N GLU A 533 2.86 -26.09 5.46
CA GLU A 533 1.61 -26.48 6.11
C GLU A 533 1.56 -25.93 7.55
N TYR A 534 0.36 -25.59 8.01
CA TYR A 534 0.15 -25.17 9.40
C TYR A 534 -0.39 -26.36 10.20
N VAL A 535 0.48 -27.02 10.95
CA VAL A 535 0.18 -28.26 11.71
C VAL A 535 0.47 -28.02 13.19
N ASP A 536 -0.47 -28.36 14.06
CA ASP A 536 -0.35 -28.25 15.52
C ASP A 536 0.13 -26.86 16.00
N GLY A 537 -0.36 -25.80 15.37
CA GLY A 537 -0.03 -24.44 15.72
C GLY A 537 1.32 -23.94 15.20
N LYS A 538 1.96 -24.65 14.28
CA LYS A 538 3.27 -24.30 13.71
C LYS A 538 3.31 -24.47 12.20
N TRP A 539 4.02 -23.58 11.54
CA TRP A 539 4.40 -23.76 10.14
C TRP A 539 5.38 -24.93 10.03
N THR A 540 5.10 -25.86 9.16
CA THR A 540 5.86 -27.12 9.03
C THR A 540 6.17 -27.39 7.56
N CYS A 541 7.41 -27.72 7.26
CA CYS A 541 7.84 -28.08 5.93
C CYS A 541 7.31 -29.48 5.57
N PRO A 542 6.51 -29.66 4.53
CA PRO A 542 5.96 -30.98 4.16
C PRO A 542 7.03 -31.96 3.67
N GLN A 543 8.20 -31.47 3.24
CA GLN A 543 9.26 -32.33 2.70
C GLN A 543 10.17 -32.90 3.79
N CYS A 544 10.55 -32.11 4.83
CA CYS A 544 11.53 -32.55 5.82
C CYS A 544 11.04 -32.48 7.27
N GLY A 545 9.80 -32.03 7.50
CA GLY A 545 9.22 -31.90 8.84
C GLY A 545 9.80 -30.75 9.68
N ASN A 546 10.67 -29.89 9.13
CA ASN A 546 11.18 -28.74 9.85
C ASN A 546 10.02 -27.82 10.27
N ASN A 547 9.96 -27.44 11.54
CA ASN A 547 8.97 -26.53 12.11
C ASN A 547 9.59 -25.36 12.91
N ASP A 548 10.87 -25.10 12.71
CA ASP A 548 11.54 -23.92 13.26
C ASP A 548 11.35 -22.75 12.27
N ILE A 549 10.49 -21.78 12.64
CA ILE A 549 10.22 -20.59 11.84
C ILE A 549 11.47 -19.78 11.52
N LYS A 550 12.52 -19.86 12.34
CA LYS A 550 13.80 -19.18 12.08
C LYS A 550 14.58 -19.78 10.91
N GLN A 551 14.27 -21.02 10.55
CA GLN A 551 14.88 -21.76 9.45
C GLN A 551 13.97 -21.90 8.23
N MET A 552 12.94 -21.07 8.13
CA MET A 552 12.08 -20.98 6.96
C MET A 552 11.69 -19.52 6.67
N SER A 553 11.19 -19.28 5.48
CA SER A 553 10.51 -18.06 5.10
C SER A 553 9.10 -18.43 4.65
N VAL A 554 8.08 -17.89 5.32
CA VAL A 554 6.66 -18.13 5.02
C VAL A 554 6.09 -16.85 4.43
N CYS A 555 6.10 -16.77 3.10
CA CYS A 555 5.71 -15.56 2.38
C CYS A 555 4.21 -15.54 2.07
N ARG A 556 3.52 -14.57 2.62
CA ARG A 556 2.08 -14.33 2.41
C ARG A 556 1.80 -12.86 2.19
N ARG A 557 0.76 -12.59 1.41
CA ARG A 557 0.21 -11.24 1.39
C ARG A 557 -0.68 -11.04 2.61
N VAL A 558 -0.36 -10.00 3.39
CA VAL A 558 -1.04 -9.73 4.67
C VAL A 558 -2.20 -8.76 4.46
N CYS A 559 -1.91 -7.53 4.04
CA CYS A 559 -2.91 -6.47 3.87
C CYS A 559 -2.50 -5.47 2.78
N GLY A 560 -2.20 -5.96 1.57
CA GLY A 560 -1.72 -5.11 0.49
C GLY A 560 -0.19 -4.97 0.46
N TYR A 561 0.53 -5.84 1.16
CA TYR A 561 1.97 -6.03 1.05
C TYR A 561 2.35 -7.47 1.42
N LEU A 562 3.52 -7.90 1.00
CA LEU A 562 4.05 -9.23 1.31
C LEU A 562 4.82 -9.20 2.63
N SER A 563 4.61 -10.24 3.46
CA SER A 563 5.42 -10.54 4.66
C SER A 563 5.94 -11.96 4.56
N ASP A 564 7.18 -12.19 4.94
CA ASP A 564 7.90 -13.44 4.76
C ASP A 564 8.42 -14.07 6.06
N ASP A 565 8.08 -13.48 7.21
CA ASP A 565 8.53 -13.93 8.52
C ASP A 565 7.64 -14.99 9.17
N GLY A 566 6.40 -15.15 8.71
CA GLY A 566 5.44 -16.11 9.24
C GLY A 566 5.00 -15.84 10.68
N THR A 567 5.31 -14.69 11.25
CA THR A 567 5.05 -14.33 12.65
C THR A 567 3.90 -13.35 12.79
N TRP A 568 2.68 -13.82 12.56
CA TRP A 568 1.47 -13.00 12.64
C TRP A 568 0.72 -13.24 13.97
N ASN A 569 -0.16 -12.28 14.34
CA ASN A 569 -1.07 -12.50 15.45
C ASN A 569 -2.06 -13.63 15.16
N GLU A 570 -2.75 -14.11 16.21
CA GLU A 570 -3.65 -15.26 16.11
C GLU A 570 -4.76 -15.05 15.06
N GLY A 571 -5.42 -13.89 15.07
CA GLY A 571 -6.49 -13.59 14.12
C GLY A 571 -5.99 -13.54 12.68
N ARG A 572 -4.81 -12.99 12.42
CA ARG A 572 -4.23 -12.97 11.08
C ARG A 572 -3.80 -14.37 10.63
N THR A 573 -3.23 -15.17 11.50
CA THR A 573 -2.88 -16.56 11.19
C THR A 573 -4.14 -17.34 10.81
N LYS A 574 -5.23 -17.20 11.58
CA LYS A 574 -6.53 -17.82 11.29
C LYS A 574 -7.12 -17.35 9.96
N ASP A 575 -7.04 -16.06 9.64
CA ASP A 575 -7.42 -15.52 8.33
C ASP A 575 -6.67 -16.27 7.21
N ILE A 576 -5.35 -16.29 7.28
CA ILE A 576 -4.48 -16.86 6.24
C ILE A 576 -4.75 -18.35 6.01
N ILE A 577 -4.85 -19.16 7.06
CA ILE A 577 -5.04 -20.62 6.93
C ILE A 577 -6.45 -21.01 6.48
N ASN A 578 -7.42 -20.11 6.61
CA ASN A 578 -8.80 -20.33 6.19
C ASN A 578 -9.12 -19.82 4.78
N ARG A 579 -8.16 -19.20 4.09
CA ARG A 579 -8.37 -18.68 2.74
C ARG A 579 -8.64 -19.80 1.75
N VAL A 580 -9.77 -19.72 1.06
CA VAL A 580 -10.09 -20.62 -0.07
C VAL A 580 -9.49 -20.06 -1.36
N LYS A 581 -9.20 -20.96 -2.30
CA LYS A 581 -8.70 -20.57 -3.63
C LYS A 581 -9.89 -20.20 -4.53
N HIS A 582 -9.65 -19.17 -5.38
CA HIS A 582 -10.63 -18.62 -6.31
C HIS A 582 -10.36 -19.02 -7.77
N LEU A 583 -9.16 -19.60 -8.05
CA LEU A 583 -8.75 -20.17 -9.33
C LEU A 583 -8.10 -21.53 -9.12
#